data_a49ce4e38e26e7d8dde66b35053d1d12
#
_entry.id   a49ce4e38e26e7d8dde66b35053d1d12
#
_cell.length_a   1.000
_cell.length_b   1.000
_cell.length_c   1.000
_cell.angle_alpha   90.00
_cell.angle_beta   90.00
_cell.angle_gamma   90.00
#
_symmetry.space_group_name_H-M   'P 1'
#
loop_
_entity.id
_entity.type
_entity.pdbx_description
1 polymer ?
#
loop_
_entity_poly.entity_id
_entity_poly.type
_entity_poly.pdbx_seq_one_letter_code
_entity_poly.pdbx_strand_id
1 'polypeptide(L)'
;MQSKVFSTTWKVFIINITSLLTPDRIWNIDETGVTTVQKLSKVLAQRGKKQVGGLTSAERGVNVTIVAAMSASGNFLAPSFIFPRKQIKPELMDNAPNGSPAFPQDKGWMDRDVFLKFIKYFAQQTRPSKECKILIILDGHCSHTKSLDVINFCRENGIILLCLPPHCTHKMQPLDVSYFKSFISYYDLYLTRWLKNHCGRTFGIYQISGAVAEAFSKTSSVQIATNGFRVTGIWPFNEDVFQDCEFAPSKTTEQSVNNETTSQVNKLPVMMAHT
;
A
#
# COMPACT_ATOMS: atom_id res chain seq x y z
N MET A 1 20.87 -24.95 5.61
CA MET A 1 21.35 -23.72 6.29
C MET A 1 21.24 -22.58 5.29
N GLN A 2 20.15 -21.87 5.30
CA GLN A 2 19.91 -20.53 4.74
C GLN A 2 18.41 -20.32 4.64
N SER A 3 17.80 -19.86 5.72
CA SER A 3 16.42 -19.37 5.68
C SER A 3 16.23 -18.37 6.80
N LYS A 4 16.99 -17.32 6.77
CA LYS A 4 16.60 -16.10 7.47
C LYS A 4 15.91 -15.23 6.43
N VAL A 5 14.66 -14.90 6.67
CA VAL A 5 13.80 -14.07 5.81
C VAL A 5 14.47 -12.78 5.38
N PHE A 6 15.33 -12.30 6.22
CA PHE A 6 16.21 -11.19 5.88
C PHE A 6 17.57 -11.75 5.45
N SER A 7 17.93 -11.62 4.19
CA SER A 7 19.33 -11.82 3.81
C SER A 7 20.21 -10.93 4.70
N THR A 8 21.41 -11.37 5.01
CA THR A 8 22.34 -10.60 5.87
C THR A 8 22.50 -9.16 5.34
N THR A 9 22.51 -8.99 4.02
CA THR A 9 22.61 -7.69 3.37
C THR A 9 21.38 -6.79 3.65
N TRP A 10 20.17 -7.35 3.62
CA TRP A 10 18.93 -6.61 3.87
C TRP A 10 18.84 -6.17 5.34
N LYS A 11 19.24 -7.03 6.26
CA LYS A 11 19.32 -6.71 7.70
C LYS A 11 20.28 -5.57 7.98
N VAL A 12 21.51 -5.69 7.50
CA VAL A 12 22.54 -4.65 7.68
C VAL A 12 22.07 -3.32 7.08
N PHE A 13 21.42 -3.37 5.94
CA PHE A 13 20.88 -2.17 5.31
C PHE A 13 19.77 -1.50 6.15
N ILE A 14 18.79 -2.27 6.63
CA ILE A 14 17.71 -1.73 7.48
C ILE A 14 18.27 -1.19 8.79
N ILE A 15 19.12 -1.93 9.48
CA ILE A 15 19.73 -1.49 10.76
C ILE A 15 20.45 -0.17 10.54
N ASN A 16 21.30 -0.08 9.53
CA ASN A 16 22.07 1.12 9.26
C ASN A 16 21.19 2.32 8.90
N ILE A 17 20.16 2.12 8.09
CA ILE A 17 19.26 3.20 7.69
C ILE A 17 18.32 3.60 8.83
N THR A 18 17.70 2.67 9.51
CA THR A 18 16.76 2.99 10.60
C THR A 18 17.46 3.60 11.82
N SER A 19 18.72 3.24 12.08
CA SER A 19 19.50 3.89 13.15
C SER A 19 19.81 5.38 12.85
N LEU A 20 19.77 5.79 11.59
CA LEU A 20 20.03 7.17 11.15
C LEU A 20 18.75 8.01 10.96
N LEU A 21 17.57 7.39 11.02
CA LEU A 21 16.30 8.04 10.75
C LEU A 21 15.39 8.02 11.99
N THR A 22 14.64 9.07 12.17
CA THR A 22 13.56 9.12 13.15
C THR A 22 12.29 8.44 12.61
N PRO A 23 11.37 7.95 13.47
CA PRO A 23 10.19 7.19 13.01
C PRO A 23 9.26 7.99 12.08
N ASP A 24 9.24 9.30 12.17
CA ASP A 24 8.49 10.18 11.26
C ASP A 24 9.09 10.25 9.85
N ARG A 25 10.33 9.76 9.67
CA ARG A 25 11.04 9.66 8.40
C ARG A 25 11.04 8.27 7.77
N ILE A 26 10.36 7.32 8.39
CA ILE A 26 10.20 5.95 7.87
C ILE A 26 8.74 5.77 7.48
N TRP A 27 8.48 5.59 6.19
CA TRP A 27 7.15 5.51 5.61
C TRP A 27 6.93 4.18 4.90
N ASN A 28 5.71 3.66 4.99
CA ASN A 28 5.24 2.60 4.12
C ASN A 28 4.17 3.14 3.18
N ILE A 29 4.28 2.83 1.91
CA ILE A 29 3.34 3.21 0.86
C ILE A 29 2.86 1.94 0.17
N ASP A 30 1.55 1.87 -0.08
CA ASP A 30 0.94 0.75 -0.78
C ASP A 30 -0.41 1.12 -1.38
N GLU A 31 -0.90 0.30 -2.31
CA GLU A 31 -2.16 0.47 -3.01
C GLU A 31 -3.20 -0.56 -2.58
N THR A 32 -4.44 -0.11 -2.49
CA THR A 32 -5.60 -0.99 -2.35
C THR A 32 -6.71 -0.61 -3.32
N GLY A 33 -7.45 -1.60 -3.81
CA GLY A 33 -8.60 -1.39 -4.68
C GLY A 33 -9.90 -1.26 -3.89
N VAL A 34 -10.69 -0.23 -4.19
CA VAL A 34 -12.08 -0.10 -3.73
C VAL A 34 -13.02 -0.21 -4.91
N THR A 35 -14.20 -0.76 -4.70
CA THR A 35 -15.17 -1.01 -5.77
C THR A 35 -16.53 -0.42 -5.45
N THR A 36 -17.29 -0.06 -6.49
CA THR A 36 -18.69 0.37 -6.33
C THR A 36 -19.65 -0.79 -6.05
N VAL A 37 -19.18 -2.03 -6.14
CA VAL A 37 -20.01 -3.23 -5.87
C VAL A 37 -19.93 -3.60 -4.40
N GLN A 38 -21.09 -3.75 -3.78
CA GLN A 38 -21.18 -4.23 -2.41
C GLN A 38 -20.72 -5.68 -2.32
N LYS A 39 -19.76 -5.94 -1.44
CA LYS A 39 -19.45 -7.30 -1.00
C LYS A 39 -20.53 -7.74 -0.01
N LEU A 40 -21.21 -8.85 -0.31
CA LEU A 40 -22.19 -9.42 0.61
C LEU A 40 -21.49 -9.79 1.92
N SER A 41 -21.89 -9.13 3.00
CA SER A 41 -21.46 -9.52 4.34
C SER A 41 -22.07 -10.89 4.69
N LYS A 42 -21.36 -11.70 5.47
CA LYS A 42 -21.93 -12.93 6.03
C LYS A 42 -23.15 -12.57 6.86
N VAL A 43 -24.29 -13.15 6.52
CA VAL A 43 -25.57 -12.93 7.23
C VAL A 43 -25.83 -14.14 8.09
N LEU A 44 -26.16 -13.92 9.36
CA LEU A 44 -26.68 -14.98 10.22
C LEU A 44 -28.11 -15.31 9.76
N ALA A 45 -28.33 -16.52 9.33
CA ALA A 45 -29.63 -17.02 8.92
C ALA A 45 -29.97 -18.30 9.67
N GLN A 46 -31.27 -18.57 9.82
CA GLN A 46 -31.74 -19.81 10.42
C GLN A 46 -31.21 -21.02 9.64
N ARG A 47 -30.74 -22.05 10.35
CA ARG A 47 -30.23 -23.29 9.75
C ARG A 47 -31.29 -23.91 8.79
N GLY A 48 -30.88 -24.14 7.55
CA GLY A 48 -31.78 -24.70 6.51
C GLY A 48 -32.40 -23.66 5.56
N LYS A 49 -32.24 -22.38 5.78
CA LYS A 49 -32.72 -21.34 4.86
C LYS A 49 -31.79 -21.27 3.63
N LYS A 50 -32.28 -21.72 2.46
CA LYS A 50 -31.51 -21.83 1.22
C LYS A 50 -31.30 -20.49 0.49
N GLN A 51 -32.12 -19.49 0.78
CA GLN A 51 -32.04 -18.16 0.17
C GLN A 51 -32.12 -17.10 1.26
N VAL A 52 -31.07 -16.31 1.38
CA VAL A 52 -31.04 -15.11 2.21
C VAL A 52 -30.91 -13.93 1.26
N GLY A 53 -31.98 -13.14 1.13
CA GLY A 53 -32.00 -11.97 0.28
C GLY A 53 -30.93 -10.95 0.73
N GLY A 54 -30.07 -10.52 -0.21
CA GLY A 54 -29.16 -9.40 -0.05
C GLY A 54 -29.41 -8.37 -1.15
N LEU A 55 -29.31 -7.09 -0.80
CA LEU A 55 -29.32 -6.02 -1.81
C LEU A 55 -27.99 -6.11 -2.57
N THR A 56 -28.04 -6.52 -3.83
CA THR A 56 -26.86 -6.48 -4.71
C THR A 56 -27.16 -5.52 -5.86
N SER A 57 -26.23 -4.62 -6.17
CA SER A 57 -26.30 -3.89 -7.41
C SER A 57 -25.95 -4.83 -8.57
N ALA A 58 -26.82 -4.90 -9.58
CA ALA A 58 -26.64 -5.75 -10.77
C ALA A 58 -25.63 -5.16 -11.77
N GLU A 59 -24.97 -4.05 -11.46
CA GLU A 59 -24.08 -3.34 -12.37
C GLU A 59 -22.63 -3.85 -12.31
N ARG A 60 -21.93 -3.78 -13.44
CA ARG A 60 -20.47 -3.97 -13.48
C ARG A 60 -19.81 -2.92 -12.61
N GLY A 61 -19.12 -3.36 -11.56
CA GLY A 61 -18.43 -2.47 -10.65
C GLY A 61 -17.29 -1.70 -11.30
N VAL A 62 -17.10 -0.47 -10.84
CA VAL A 62 -15.92 0.33 -11.16
C VAL A 62 -14.95 0.20 -10.00
N ASN A 63 -13.69 -0.13 -10.32
CA ASN A 63 -12.61 -0.16 -9.34
C ASN A 63 -11.83 1.15 -9.39
N VAL A 64 -11.50 1.67 -8.22
CA VAL A 64 -10.62 2.83 -8.04
C VAL A 64 -9.49 2.42 -7.11
N THR A 65 -8.26 2.73 -7.49
CA THR A 65 -7.10 2.46 -6.64
C THR A 65 -6.90 3.61 -5.65
N ILE A 66 -6.70 3.25 -4.40
CA ILE A 66 -6.38 4.16 -3.31
C ILE A 66 -4.94 3.91 -2.90
N VAL A 67 -4.12 4.96 -2.93
CA VAL A 67 -2.74 4.89 -2.44
C VAL A 67 -2.71 5.42 -1.01
N ALA A 68 -2.29 4.59 -0.09
CA ALA A 68 -2.12 4.94 1.31
C ALA A 68 -0.64 5.13 1.64
N ALA A 69 -0.35 6.06 2.54
CA ALA A 69 0.98 6.28 3.08
C ALA A 69 0.90 6.53 4.58
N MET A 70 1.64 5.75 5.37
CA MET A 70 1.75 5.93 6.81
C MET A 70 3.20 5.86 7.29
N SER A 71 3.52 6.61 8.34
CA SER A 71 4.85 6.63 8.96
C SER A 71 4.93 5.77 10.21
N ALA A 72 6.13 5.39 10.59
CA ALA A 72 6.38 4.63 11.82
C ALA A 72 6.07 5.42 13.10
N SER A 73 5.97 6.75 13.02
CA SER A 73 5.53 7.62 14.12
C SER A 73 4.01 7.74 14.25
N GLY A 74 3.23 7.24 13.27
CA GLY A 74 1.78 7.31 13.31
C GLY A 74 1.15 8.38 12.42
N ASN A 75 1.93 9.08 11.60
CA ASN A 75 1.39 10.05 10.65
C ASN A 75 0.85 9.34 9.40
N PHE A 76 -0.23 9.89 8.85
CA PHE A 76 -0.81 9.47 7.57
C PHE A 76 -0.83 10.64 6.60
N LEU A 77 -0.58 10.39 5.33
CA LEU A 77 -0.94 11.33 4.29
C LEU A 77 -2.39 11.12 3.87
N ALA A 78 -3.02 12.18 3.39
CA ALA A 78 -4.32 12.08 2.76
C ALA A 78 -4.24 11.07 1.60
N PRO A 79 -5.20 10.11 1.51
CA PRO A 79 -5.16 9.05 0.52
C PRO A 79 -5.22 9.63 -0.89
N SER A 80 -4.43 9.09 -1.80
CA SER A 80 -4.45 9.48 -3.20
C SER A 80 -5.37 8.56 -3.99
N PHE A 81 -6.06 9.11 -4.98
CA PHE A 81 -7.02 8.37 -5.81
C PHE A 81 -6.47 8.19 -7.22
N ILE A 82 -6.57 6.97 -7.77
CA ILE A 82 -6.28 6.70 -9.18
C ILE A 82 -7.60 6.26 -9.83
N PHE A 83 -8.20 7.17 -10.56
CA PHE A 83 -9.47 6.90 -11.22
C PHE A 83 -9.28 6.31 -12.63
N PRO A 84 -10.10 5.32 -13.03
CA PRO A 84 -10.09 4.77 -14.40
C PRO A 84 -10.72 5.77 -15.39
N ARG A 85 -10.04 6.88 -15.61
CA ARG A 85 -10.48 8.02 -16.43
C ARG A 85 -9.27 8.67 -17.09
N LYS A 86 -9.52 9.32 -18.24
CA LYS A 86 -8.51 10.17 -18.93
C LYS A 86 -8.37 11.54 -18.27
N GLN A 87 -9.43 12.04 -17.65
CA GLN A 87 -9.47 13.33 -16.98
C GLN A 87 -10.25 13.23 -15.68
N ILE A 88 -9.82 13.97 -14.67
CA ILE A 88 -10.50 14.04 -13.38
C ILE A 88 -11.52 15.17 -13.44
N LYS A 89 -12.79 14.82 -13.18
CA LYS A 89 -13.83 15.81 -12.93
C LYS A 89 -13.81 16.19 -11.44
N PRO A 90 -13.98 17.47 -11.07
CA PRO A 90 -13.96 17.90 -9.67
C PRO A 90 -14.92 17.13 -8.78
N GLU A 91 -16.10 16.76 -9.30
CA GLU A 91 -17.15 16.07 -8.56
C GLU A 91 -16.75 14.65 -8.12
N LEU A 92 -15.70 14.07 -8.74
CA LEU A 92 -15.13 12.79 -8.27
C LEU A 92 -14.47 12.90 -6.92
N MET A 93 -14.07 14.12 -6.53
CA MET A 93 -13.40 14.40 -5.26
C MET A 93 -14.31 15.02 -4.22
N ASP A 94 -15.63 15.08 -4.48
CA ASP A 94 -16.60 15.57 -3.52
C ASP A 94 -16.54 14.73 -2.24
N ASN A 95 -16.42 15.42 -1.10
CA ASN A 95 -16.26 14.82 0.22
C ASN A 95 -14.99 13.95 0.40
N ALA A 96 -13.98 14.07 -0.46
CA ALA A 96 -12.69 13.44 -0.24
C ALA A 96 -11.98 14.03 1.00
N PRO A 97 -11.05 13.29 1.63
CA PRO A 97 -10.21 13.86 2.68
C PRO A 97 -9.45 15.09 2.16
N ASN A 98 -9.35 16.12 3.00
CA ASN A 98 -8.65 17.34 2.63
C ASN A 98 -7.20 17.07 2.23
N GLY A 99 -6.77 17.64 1.10
CA GLY A 99 -5.42 17.45 0.58
C GLY A 99 -5.22 16.16 -0.22
N SER A 100 -6.26 15.35 -0.43
CA SER A 100 -6.19 14.16 -1.28
C SER A 100 -5.98 14.53 -2.75
N PRO A 101 -4.91 14.06 -3.41
CA PRO A 101 -4.76 14.22 -4.84
C PRO A 101 -5.52 13.14 -5.61
N ALA A 102 -5.90 13.47 -6.86
CA ALA A 102 -6.49 12.53 -7.80
C ALA A 102 -5.65 12.45 -9.07
N PHE A 103 -5.40 11.23 -9.53
CA PHE A 103 -4.64 10.96 -10.74
C PHE A 103 -5.52 10.22 -11.75
N PRO A 104 -5.61 10.71 -12.99
CA PRO A 104 -6.26 9.98 -14.07
C PRO A 104 -5.33 8.91 -14.62
N GLN A 105 -5.88 7.72 -14.85
CA GLN A 105 -5.19 6.62 -15.54
C GLN A 105 -6.24 5.71 -16.18
N ASP A 106 -6.11 5.40 -17.48
CA ASP A 106 -7.17 4.76 -18.28
C ASP A 106 -7.74 3.48 -17.66
N LYS A 107 -6.92 2.69 -16.99
CA LYS A 107 -7.29 1.43 -16.33
C LYS A 107 -7.51 1.57 -14.82
N GLY A 108 -7.21 2.74 -14.24
CA GLY A 108 -7.28 2.97 -12.80
C GLY A 108 -6.19 2.28 -11.97
N TRP A 109 -5.05 1.92 -12.57
CA TRP A 109 -3.95 1.23 -11.92
C TRP A 109 -2.74 2.14 -11.77
N MET A 110 -1.89 1.81 -10.79
CA MET A 110 -0.60 2.49 -10.64
C MET A 110 0.31 2.13 -11.83
N ASP A 111 0.79 3.13 -12.53
CA ASP A 111 1.85 3.03 -13.52
C ASP A 111 3.03 3.95 -13.17
N ARG A 112 4.05 3.98 -14.01
CA ARG A 112 5.28 4.76 -13.75
C ARG A 112 5.03 6.26 -13.67
N ASP A 113 4.16 6.77 -14.54
CA ASP A 113 3.87 8.20 -14.61
C ASP A 113 3.04 8.65 -13.40
N VAL A 114 2.05 7.85 -13.02
CA VAL A 114 1.24 8.10 -11.82
C VAL A 114 2.11 7.99 -10.58
N PHE A 115 3.00 6.99 -10.51
CA PHE A 115 3.90 6.84 -9.38
C PHE A 115 4.85 8.04 -9.24
N LEU A 116 5.41 8.55 -10.34
CA LEU A 116 6.24 9.76 -10.29
C LEU A 116 5.45 10.98 -9.78
N LYS A 117 4.19 11.15 -10.24
CA LYS A 117 3.32 12.23 -9.76
C LYS A 117 3.03 12.08 -8.27
N PHE A 118 2.75 10.84 -7.83
CA PHE A 118 2.53 10.54 -6.42
C PHE A 118 3.77 10.83 -5.55
N ILE A 119 4.97 10.40 -5.98
CA ILE A 119 6.21 10.67 -5.24
C ILE A 119 6.50 12.18 -5.16
N LYS A 120 6.20 12.94 -6.21
CA LYS A 120 6.31 14.42 -6.17
C LYS A 120 5.34 15.02 -5.15
N TYR A 121 4.08 14.56 -5.12
CA TYR A 121 3.12 14.96 -4.10
C TYR A 121 3.61 14.58 -2.70
N PHE A 122 4.08 13.34 -2.51
CA PHE A 122 4.64 12.87 -1.24
C PHE A 122 5.78 13.77 -0.76
N ALA A 123 6.71 14.13 -1.65
CA ALA A 123 7.82 15.02 -1.33
C ALA A 123 7.36 16.42 -0.92
N GLN A 124 6.33 16.96 -1.56
CA GLN A 124 5.74 18.26 -1.18
C GLN A 124 5.17 18.24 0.24
N GLN A 125 4.54 17.13 0.65
CA GLN A 125 3.92 16.99 1.97
C GLN A 125 4.96 16.74 3.07
N THR A 126 5.97 15.90 2.80
CA THR A 126 6.92 15.42 3.80
C THR A 126 8.25 16.18 3.82
N ARG A 127 8.51 16.98 2.79
CA ARG A 127 9.69 17.84 2.64
C ARG A 127 11.02 17.15 2.94
N PRO A 128 11.34 16.08 2.20
CA PRO A 128 12.64 15.44 2.31
C PRO A 128 13.75 16.35 1.77
N SER A 129 14.96 16.16 2.25
CA SER A 129 16.16 16.80 1.72
C SER A 129 17.35 15.86 1.82
N LYS A 130 18.48 16.23 1.26
CA LYS A 130 19.72 15.42 1.36
C LYS A 130 20.22 15.29 2.79
N GLU A 131 19.97 16.31 3.61
CA GLU A 131 20.32 16.37 5.04
C GLU A 131 19.25 15.68 5.90
N CYS A 132 17.99 15.73 5.48
CA CYS A 132 16.84 15.19 6.19
C CYS A 132 16.12 14.15 5.32
N LYS A 133 16.74 12.99 5.17
CA LYS A 133 16.29 11.92 4.26
C LYS A 133 15.01 11.24 4.77
N ILE A 134 14.29 10.65 3.84
CA ILE A 134 13.12 9.81 4.12
C ILE A 134 13.33 8.42 3.51
N LEU A 135 12.98 7.40 4.27
CA LEU A 135 12.88 6.02 3.79
C LEU A 135 11.44 5.71 3.42
N ILE A 136 11.22 5.24 2.21
CA ILE A 136 9.93 4.71 1.75
C ILE A 136 10.07 3.21 1.53
N ILE A 137 9.26 2.46 2.22
CA ILE A 137 9.13 1.01 2.10
C ILE A 137 7.92 0.72 1.22
N LEU A 138 8.11 -0.08 0.17
CA LEU A 138 7.09 -0.44 -0.80
C LEU A 138 7.27 -1.87 -1.28
N ASP A 139 6.28 -2.38 -2.00
CA ASP A 139 6.39 -3.67 -2.65
C ASP A 139 7.40 -3.63 -3.82
N GLY A 140 7.83 -4.79 -4.28
CA GLY A 140 8.78 -4.91 -5.39
C GLY A 140 8.16 -4.76 -6.77
N HIS A 141 6.98 -4.13 -6.90
CA HIS A 141 6.31 -3.98 -8.18
C HIS A 141 7.14 -3.14 -9.18
N CYS A 142 7.15 -3.57 -10.44
CA CYS A 142 8.02 -2.97 -11.46
C CYS A 142 7.69 -1.50 -11.82
N SER A 143 6.48 -1.02 -11.52
CA SER A 143 6.11 0.39 -11.70
C SER A 143 6.92 1.31 -10.78
N HIS A 144 7.33 0.82 -9.62
CA HIS A 144 8.04 1.59 -8.59
C HIS A 144 9.55 1.64 -8.85
N THR A 145 10.15 0.56 -9.38
CA THR A 145 11.60 0.37 -9.38
C THR A 145 12.26 0.55 -10.74
N LYS A 146 11.51 0.50 -11.85
CA LYS A 146 12.08 0.51 -13.21
C LYS A 146 11.96 1.86 -13.94
N SER A 147 11.67 2.95 -13.23
CA SER A 147 11.60 4.31 -13.79
C SER A 147 12.83 5.10 -13.41
N LEU A 148 13.64 5.48 -14.40
CA LEU A 148 14.82 6.30 -14.18
C LEU A 148 14.45 7.68 -13.62
N ASP A 149 13.33 8.24 -14.09
CA ASP A 149 12.84 9.54 -13.62
C ASP A 149 12.48 9.52 -12.13
N VAL A 150 11.84 8.43 -11.66
CA VAL A 150 11.54 8.24 -10.23
C VAL A 150 12.83 8.14 -9.43
N ILE A 151 13.79 7.34 -9.90
CA ILE A 151 15.07 7.13 -9.21
C ILE A 151 15.85 8.44 -9.10
N ASN A 152 15.94 9.20 -10.19
CA ASN A 152 16.64 10.49 -10.20
C ASN A 152 15.96 11.49 -9.28
N PHE A 153 14.62 11.62 -9.37
CA PHE A 153 13.87 12.49 -8.49
C PHE A 153 14.08 12.14 -7.00
N CYS A 154 14.00 10.86 -6.65
CA CYS A 154 14.23 10.40 -5.27
C CYS A 154 15.66 10.74 -4.80
N ARG A 155 16.66 10.48 -5.62
CA ARG A 155 18.08 10.77 -5.31
C ARG A 155 18.33 12.26 -5.09
N GLU A 156 17.75 13.11 -5.93
CA GLU A 156 17.89 14.56 -5.83
C GLU A 156 17.23 15.14 -4.58
N ASN A 157 16.13 14.53 -4.12
CA ASN A 157 15.31 14.99 -3.01
C ASN A 157 15.55 14.26 -1.69
N GLY A 158 16.56 13.38 -1.58
CA GLY A 158 16.83 12.68 -0.32
C GLY A 158 15.79 11.61 0.06
N ILE A 159 15.14 11.00 -0.93
CA ILE A 159 14.20 9.90 -0.75
C ILE A 159 14.91 8.58 -1.03
N ILE A 160 14.84 7.66 -0.10
CA ILE A 160 15.40 6.31 -0.21
C ILE A 160 14.22 5.35 -0.44
N LEU A 161 14.24 4.62 -1.54
CA LEU A 161 13.23 3.59 -1.84
C LEU A 161 13.77 2.22 -1.42
N LEU A 162 13.03 1.51 -0.58
CA LEU A 162 13.32 0.16 -0.16
C LEU A 162 12.20 -0.78 -0.58
N CYS A 163 12.50 -1.69 -1.49
CA CYS A 163 11.55 -2.69 -1.93
C CYS A 163 11.62 -3.93 -1.06
N LEU A 164 10.47 -4.41 -0.62
CA LEU A 164 10.35 -5.67 0.10
C LEU A 164 10.66 -6.86 -0.82
N PRO A 165 11.17 -7.97 -0.27
CA PRO A 165 11.37 -9.20 -1.05
C PRO A 165 10.06 -9.71 -1.65
N PRO A 166 10.09 -10.36 -2.82
CA PRO A 166 8.90 -10.96 -3.43
C PRO A 166 8.22 -11.95 -2.48
N HIS A 167 6.89 -12.04 -2.56
CA HIS A 167 6.04 -12.96 -1.79
C HIS A 167 6.04 -12.77 -0.26
N CYS A 168 6.63 -11.68 0.25
CA CYS A 168 6.67 -11.39 1.68
C CYS A 168 5.75 -10.23 2.12
N THR A 169 5.12 -9.53 1.18
CA THR A 169 4.31 -8.32 1.41
C THR A 169 3.22 -8.53 2.46
N HIS A 170 2.45 -9.61 2.35
CA HIS A 170 1.35 -9.93 3.27
C HIS A 170 1.75 -10.05 4.75
N LYS A 171 3.05 -10.24 5.05
CA LYS A 171 3.58 -10.32 6.42
C LYS A 171 4.50 -9.15 6.79
N MET A 172 5.19 -8.59 5.82
CA MET A 172 6.24 -7.60 6.04
C MET A 172 5.82 -6.17 5.73
N GLN A 173 4.64 -5.98 5.08
CA GLN A 173 4.16 -4.66 4.71
C GLN A 173 3.23 -4.10 5.79
N PRO A 174 3.64 -3.02 6.51
CA PRO A 174 2.85 -2.47 7.61
C PRO A 174 1.40 -2.14 7.28
N LEU A 175 1.13 -1.60 6.08
CA LEU A 175 -0.22 -1.27 5.61
C LEU A 175 -1.09 -2.52 5.45
N ASP A 176 -0.56 -3.60 4.87
CA ASP A 176 -1.28 -4.87 4.71
C ASP A 176 -1.63 -5.51 6.06
N VAL A 177 -0.68 -5.51 6.98
CA VAL A 177 -0.81 -6.20 8.26
C VAL A 177 -1.77 -5.48 9.20
N SER A 178 -1.79 -4.14 9.21
CA SER A 178 -2.53 -3.38 10.24
C SER A 178 -3.66 -2.51 9.71
N TYR A 179 -3.56 -1.97 8.50
CA TYR A 179 -4.41 -0.88 8.03
C TYR A 179 -5.51 -1.34 7.07
N PHE A 180 -5.15 -1.98 5.95
CA PHE A 180 -6.10 -2.20 4.84
C PHE A 180 -7.31 -3.04 5.20
N LYS A 181 -7.18 -4.04 6.05
CA LYS A 181 -8.32 -4.85 6.48
C LYS A 181 -9.39 -4.01 7.16
N SER A 182 -8.99 -3.12 8.05
CA SER A 182 -9.89 -2.21 8.76
C SER A 182 -10.46 -1.16 7.81
N PHE A 183 -9.62 -0.58 6.96
CA PHE A 183 -10.02 0.42 5.99
C PHE A 183 -11.11 -0.11 5.03
N ILE A 184 -10.91 -1.27 4.43
CA ILE A 184 -11.91 -1.91 3.55
C ILE A 184 -13.20 -2.24 4.31
N SER A 185 -13.09 -2.69 5.57
CA SER A 185 -14.29 -2.98 6.38
C SER A 185 -15.13 -1.73 6.61
N TYR A 186 -14.54 -0.58 6.92
CA TYR A 186 -15.28 0.67 7.08
C TYR A 186 -15.81 1.22 5.75
N TYR A 187 -15.06 1.05 4.67
CA TYR A 187 -15.52 1.38 3.32
C TYR A 187 -16.79 0.58 2.95
N ASP A 188 -16.76 -0.75 3.13
CA ASP A 188 -17.89 -1.64 2.84
C ASP A 188 -19.11 -1.33 3.75
N LEU A 189 -18.85 -0.94 5.00
CA LEU A 189 -19.90 -0.51 5.94
C LEU A 189 -20.57 0.80 5.47
N TYR A 190 -19.79 1.79 5.02
CA TYR A 190 -20.32 3.02 4.43
C TYR A 190 -21.16 2.72 3.21
N LEU A 191 -20.66 1.92 2.27
CA LEU A 191 -21.37 1.54 1.04
C LEU A 191 -22.71 0.87 1.38
N THR A 192 -22.70 -0.07 2.34
CA THR A 192 -23.92 -0.75 2.79
C THR A 192 -24.94 0.23 3.40
N ARG A 193 -24.48 1.17 4.23
CA ARG A 193 -25.34 2.19 4.84
C ARG A 193 -25.87 3.17 3.79
N TRP A 194 -25.04 3.56 2.82
CA TRP A 194 -25.45 4.44 1.74
C TRP A 194 -26.57 3.81 0.90
N LEU A 195 -26.44 2.54 0.49
CA LEU A 195 -27.46 1.82 -0.27
C LEU A 195 -28.78 1.70 0.51
N LYS A 196 -28.73 1.47 1.81
CA LYS A 196 -29.94 1.43 2.66
C LYS A 196 -30.65 2.78 2.73
N ASN A 197 -29.89 3.88 2.76
CA ASN A 197 -30.44 5.23 2.86
C ASN A 197 -30.89 5.81 1.52
N HIS A 198 -30.51 5.18 0.41
CA HIS A 198 -30.80 5.65 -0.96
C HIS A 198 -31.44 4.52 -1.78
N CYS A 199 -32.60 4.04 -1.32
CA CYS A 199 -33.34 2.97 -2.00
C CYS A 199 -33.57 3.29 -3.47
N GLY A 200 -33.27 2.35 -4.35
CA GLY A 200 -33.43 2.50 -5.81
C GLY A 200 -32.32 3.28 -6.51
N ARG A 201 -31.30 3.75 -5.76
CA ARG A 201 -30.11 4.38 -6.35
C ARG A 201 -28.92 3.43 -6.33
N THR A 202 -28.03 3.55 -7.33
CA THR A 202 -26.79 2.81 -7.42
C THR A 202 -25.64 3.59 -6.78
N PHE A 203 -24.77 2.90 -6.06
CA PHE A 203 -23.53 3.47 -5.56
C PHE A 203 -22.51 3.54 -6.70
N GLY A 204 -22.21 4.74 -7.16
CA GLY A 204 -21.34 4.97 -8.32
C GLY A 204 -19.97 5.52 -7.93
N ILE A 205 -19.19 5.82 -8.95
CA ILE A 205 -17.80 6.33 -8.79
C ILE A 205 -17.73 7.67 -8.03
N TYR A 206 -18.78 8.49 -8.12
CA TYR A 206 -18.86 9.79 -7.44
C TYR A 206 -19.04 9.69 -5.91
N GLN A 207 -19.49 8.55 -5.40
CA GLN A 207 -19.66 8.31 -3.96
C GLN A 207 -18.42 7.73 -3.30
N ILE A 208 -17.43 7.27 -4.10
CA ILE A 208 -16.23 6.59 -3.59
C ILE A 208 -15.44 7.52 -2.65
N SER A 209 -15.25 8.78 -3.03
CA SER A 209 -14.44 9.72 -2.25
C SER A 209 -14.98 9.95 -0.85
N GLY A 210 -16.31 10.08 -0.70
CA GLY A 210 -16.95 10.17 0.61
C GLY A 210 -16.84 8.89 1.44
N ALA A 211 -16.94 7.72 0.81
CA ALA A 211 -16.73 6.44 1.48
C ALA A 211 -15.29 6.26 1.96
N VAL A 212 -14.33 6.65 1.14
CA VAL A 212 -12.91 6.65 1.49
C VAL A 212 -12.63 7.62 2.64
N ALA A 213 -13.24 8.82 2.64
CA ALA A 213 -13.08 9.79 3.72
C ALA A 213 -13.53 9.25 5.07
N GLU A 214 -14.68 8.58 5.12
CA GLU A 214 -15.15 7.97 6.36
C GLU A 214 -14.24 6.81 6.79
N ALA A 215 -13.87 5.92 5.88
CA ALA A 215 -12.96 4.83 6.19
C ALA A 215 -11.60 5.36 6.69
N PHE A 216 -11.05 6.36 6.02
CA PHE A 216 -9.79 7.00 6.40
C PHE A 216 -9.89 7.62 7.80
N SER A 217 -10.92 8.38 8.09
CA SER A 217 -11.09 9.03 9.41
C SER A 217 -11.23 8.03 10.56
N LYS A 218 -11.72 6.82 10.30
CA LYS A 218 -11.91 5.76 11.32
C LYS A 218 -10.67 4.89 11.52
N THR A 219 -9.79 4.81 10.53
CA THR A 219 -8.67 3.87 10.54
C THR A 219 -7.30 4.54 10.64
N SER A 220 -7.17 5.81 10.28
CA SER A 220 -5.88 6.52 10.31
C SER A 220 -5.54 6.98 11.72
N SER A 221 -5.14 6.03 12.57
CA SER A 221 -4.75 6.30 13.95
C SER A 221 -3.27 5.98 14.19
N VAL A 222 -2.66 6.74 15.09
CA VAL A 222 -1.26 6.52 15.52
C VAL A 222 -1.05 5.07 15.93
N GLN A 223 -1.99 4.48 16.65
CA GLN A 223 -1.88 3.12 17.15
C GLN A 223 -1.86 2.08 16.01
N ILE A 224 -2.67 2.25 14.98
CA ILE A 224 -2.68 1.34 13.82
C ILE A 224 -1.34 1.39 13.08
N ALA A 225 -0.83 2.60 12.82
CA ALA A 225 0.43 2.73 12.11
C ALA A 225 1.61 2.20 12.94
N THR A 226 1.78 2.65 14.18
CA THR A 226 2.88 2.18 15.05
C THR A 226 2.83 0.67 15.28
N ASN A 227 1.63 0.09 15.44
CA ASN A 227 1.49 -1.37 15.54
C ASN A 227 1.89 -2.07 14.23
N GLY A 228 1.54 -1.53 13.06
CA GLY A 228 1.93 -2.08 11.77
C GLY A 228 3.46 -2.21 11.64
N PHE A 229 4.17 -1.13 11.94
CA PHE A 229 5.64 -1.12 11.90
C PHE A 229 6.27 -2.03 12.97
N ARG A 230 5.66 -2.11 14.15
CA ARG A 230 6.14 -2.96 15.26
C ARG A 230 6.01 -4.46 14.94
N VAL A 231 4.84 -4.89 14.45
CA VAL A 231 4.58 -6.31 14.18
C VAL A 231 5.28 -6.82 12.93
N THR A 232 5.70 -5.92 12.04
CA THR A 232 6.54 -6.26 10.88
C THR A 232 8.04 -6.21 11.21
N GLY A 233 8.42 -5.84 12.44
CA GLY A 233 9.81 -5.76 12.88
C GLY A 233 10.62 -4.64 12.23
N ILE A 234 9.96 -3.69 11.55
CA ILE A 234 10.64 -2.60 10.86
C ILE A 234 10.99 -1.47 11.83
N TRP A 235 10.06 -1.13 12.72
CA TRP A 235 10.29 -0.09 13.71
C TRP A 235 9.53 -0.33 15.03
N PRO A 236 10.19 -0.40 16.19
CA PRO A 236 11.66 -0.56 16.33
C PRO A 236 12.13 -1.81 15.61
N PHE A 237 13.36 -1.78 15.06
CA PHE A 237 13.86 -2.93 14.33
C PHE A 237 13.93 -4.17 15.25
N ASN A 238 13.30 -5.25 14.80
CA ASN A 238 13.31 -6.53 15.50
C ASN A 238 13.37 -7.67 14.47
N GLU A 239 14.49 -8.37 14.43
CA GLU A 239 14.70 -9.47 13.49
C GLU A 239 13.99 -10.78 13.88
N ASP A 240 13.62 -10.92 15.15
CA ASP A 240 13.04 -12.13 15.71
C ASP A 240 11.50 -12.17 15.60
N VAL A 241 10.89 -11.18 14.93
CA VAL A 241 9.42 -11.11 14.76
C VAL A 241 8.88 -12.30 13.97
N PHE A 242 9.68 -12.84 13.04
CA PHE A 242 9.26 -13.94 12.18
C PHE A 242 10.03 -15.22 12.49
N GLN A 243 9.30 -16.31 12.73
CA GLN A 243 9.90 -17.63 12.87
C GLN A 243 10.17 -18.25 11.50
N ASP A 244 11.24 -19.05 11.39
CA ASP A 244 11.64 -19.69 10.13
C ASP A 244 10.54 -20.56 9.49
N CYS A 245 9.65 -21.13 10.29
CA CYS A 245 8.52 -21.94 9.81
C CYS A 245 7.42 -21.13 9.11
N GLU A 246 7.31 -19.83 9.35
CA GLU A 246 6.25 -19.00 8.77
C GLU A 246 6.41 -18.73 7.28
N PHE A 247 7.58 -18.98 6.72
CA PHE A 247 7.91 -18.82 5.32
C PHE A 247 8.07 -20.15 4.56
N ALA A 248 7.71 -21.26 5.20
CA ALA A 248 7.75 -22.58 4.57
C ALA A 248 6.98 -22.68 3.23
N PRO A 249 5.81 -22.02 3.03
CA PRO A 249 5.09 -22.06 1.76
C PRO A 249 5.81 -21.41 0.60
N SER A 250 6.61 -20.37 0.83
CA SER A 250 7.38 -19.70 -0.25
C SER A 250 8.56 -20.54 -0.75
N LYS A 251 9.07 -21.47 0.09
CA LYS A 251 10.15 -22.39 -0.30
C LYS A 251 9.71 -23.46 -1.30
N THR A 252 8.43 -23.78 -1.37
CA THR A 252 7.90 -24.77 -2.32
C THR A 252 7.66 -24.21 -3.71
N THR A 253 7.68 -22.89 -3.88
CA THR A 253 7.50 -22.20 -5.16
C THR A 253 8.86 -21.81 -5.81
N GLU A 254 9.96 -21.89 -5.10
CA GLU A 254 11.30 -21.81 -5.67
C GLU A 254 11.64 -23.13 -6.35
N GLN A 255 11.23 -23.30 -7.60
CA GLN A 255 11.80 -24.33 -8.45
C GLN A 255 13.30 -24.05 -8.54
N SER A 256 14.10 -25.03 -8.12
CA SER A 256 15.53 -25.05 -8.36
C SER A 256 15.77 -24.85 -9.85
N VAL A 257 16.22 -23.67 -10.24
CA VAL A 257 16.82 -23.47 -11.54
C VAL A 257 18.10 -24.28 -11.50
N ASN A 258 18.09 -25.42 -12.19
CA ASN A 258 19.27 -26.25 -12.43
C ASN A 258 20.36 -25.33 -12.95
N ASN A 259 21.47 -25.30 -12.24
CA ASN A 259 22.70 -24.69 -12.65
C ASN A 259 23.25 -25.46 -13.84
N GLU A 260 22.86 -25.08 -15.06
CA GLU A 260 23.66 -25.25 -16.24
C GLU A 260 23.42 -24.06 -17.16
N THR A 261 24.50 -23.38 -17.42
CA THR A 261 24.70 -22.25 -18.32
C THR A 261 24.64 -20.85 -17.67
N THR A 262 25.85 -20.34 -17.55
CA THR A 262 26.26 -18.96 -17.71
C THR A 262 26.70 -18.25 -16.43
N SER A 263 27.99 -18.37 -16.21
CA SER A 263 28.85 -17.29 -15.72
C SER A 263 28.54 -15.98 -16.48
N GLN A 264 27.91 -15.05 -15.85
CA GLN A 264 27.78 -13.61 -16.09
C GLN A 264 26.35 -13.17 -15.86
N VAL A 265 26.07 -12.72 -14.69
CA VAL A 265 25.20 -11.64 -14.21
C VAL A 265 24.96 -11.86 -12.71
N ASN A 266 26.02 -11.92 -11.98
CA ASN A 266 25.99 -11.65 -10.56
C ASN A 266 26.54 -10.25 -10.38
N LYS A 267 25.69 -9.24 -10.44
CA LYS A 267 25.94 -7.93 -9.79
C LYS A 267 24.69 -7.07 -9.88
N LEU A 268 24.25 -6.72 -8.68
CA LEU A 268 23.37 -5.62 -8.31
C LEU A 268 21.95 -6.00 -7.93
N PRO A 269 21.66 -5.87 -6.64
CA PRO A 269 20.64 -4.95 -6.23
C PRO A 269 21.13 -4.05 -5.08
N VAL A 270 22.05 -3.17 -5.34
CA VAL A 270 22.38 -2.09 -4.41
C VAL A 270 22.63 -0.87 -5.26
N MET A 271 21.68 0.01 -5.35
CA MET A 271 21.99 1.36 -5.82
C MET A 271 22.58 2.14 -4.65
N MET A 272 23.90 2.20 -4.71
CA MET A 272 24.72 2.94 -3.79
C MET A 272 24.39 4.43 -3.76
N ALA A 273 24.27 4.91 -2.53
CA ALA A 273 24.66 6.26 -2.21
C ALA A 273 26.20 6.25 -2.09
N HIS A 274 26.90 6.82 -3.06
CA HIS A 274 28.27 7.29 -2.87
C HIS A 274 28.33 8.77 -3.17
N THR A 275 28.81 9.49 -2.14
CA THR A 275 29.36 10.87 -2.00
C THR A 275 28.70 11.94 -2.83
#